data_798a89fa5aeb761e52526973f0c7fc8f
#
_entry.id   798a89fa5aeb761e52526973f0c7fc8f
#
_cell.length_a   1.000
_cell.length_b   1.000
_cell.length_c   1.000
_cell.angle_alpha   90.00
_cell.angle_beta   90.00
_cell.angle_gamma   90.00
#
_symmetry.space_group_name_H-M   'P 1'
#
loop_
_entity.id
_entity.type
_entity.pdbx_description
1 polymer ?
#
loop_
_entity_poly.entity_id
_entity_poly.type
_entity_poly.pdbx_seq_one_letter_code
_entity_poly.pdbx_strand_id
1 'polypeptide(L)'
;MSRKKKIIAVIALCVLTFALDIVLTVYGPRRSYPTLQEAVEADGLFKDYPEMLARSDTENYTLVAAGSDGSKSERSMNFSVFRKTAQGWRAPSQAIYPISSGRIIDVGGDICFVNVFRVAGSDCYCISLHMNASGTAPTFADSLGSDFVTYSNQALPQEYAAWAMLSSYPKGYTVYINQEPVVLN
;
A
#
# COMPACT_ATOMS: atom_id res chain seq x y z
N MET A 1 -48.34 -14.82 -19.82
CA MET A 1 -47.49 -15.04 -18.60
C MET A 1 -48.20 -14.33 -17.44
N SER A 2 -48.44 -15.05 -16.32
CA SER A 2 -49.18 -14.47 -15.18
C SER A 2 -48.32 -13.34 -14.52
N ARG A 3 -49.00 -12.38 -13.88
CA ARG A 3 -48.35 -11.24 -13.20
C ARG A 3 -47.26 -11.69 -12.21
N LYS A 4 -47.49 -12.80 -11.49
CA LYS A 4 -46.50 -13.44 -10.58
C LYS A 4 -45.24 -13.91 -11.31
N LYS A 5 -45.38 -14.55 -12.50
CA LYS A 5 -44.21 -15.00 -13.28
C LYS A 5 -43.37 -13.84 -13.81
N LYS A 6 -44.00 -12.70 -14.16
CA LYS A 6 -43.26 -11.49 -14.55
C LYS A 6 -42.47 -10.89 -13.40
N ILE A 7 -43.02 -10.84 -12.19
CA ILE A 7 -42.34 -10.31 -10.99
C ILE A 7 -41.16 -11.19 -10.64
N ILE A 8 -41.31 -12.53 -10.64
CA ILE A 8 -40.22 -13.46 -10.35
C ILE A 8 -39.10 -13.32 -11.39
N ALA A 9 -39.43 -13.17 -12.67
CA ALA A 9 -38.42 -12.97 -13.71
C ALA A 9 -37.62 -11.67 -13.53
N VAL A 10 -38.27 -10.59 -13.12
CA VAL A 10 -37.60 -9.30 -12.86
C VAL A 10 -36.68 -9.43 -11.64
N ILE A 11 -37.13 -10.04 -10.54
CA ILE A 11 -36.30 -10.25 -9.35
C ILE A 11 -35.08 -11.12 -9.69
N ALA A 12 -35.28 -12.21 -10.43
CA ALA A 12 -34.17 -13.09 -10.84
C ALA A 12 -33.14 -12.34 -11.72
N LEU A 13 -33.61 -11.49 -12.63
CA LEU A 13 -32.73 -10.67 -13.46
C LEU A 13 -31.93 -9.68 -12.61
N CYS A 14 -32.56 -8.99 -11.66
CA CYS A 14 -31.88 -8.05 -10.76
C CYS A 14 -30.82 -8.76 -9.89
N VAL A 15 -31.12 -9.94 -9.37
CA VAL A 15 -30.15 -10.74 -8.60
C VAL A 15 -28.98 -11.17 -9.48
N LEU A 16 -29.26 -11.60 -10.72
CA LEU A 16 -28.23 -12.04 -11.66
C LEU A 16 -27.31 -10.87 -12.07
N THR A 17 -27.88 -9.69 -12.37
CA THR A 17 -27.07 -8.49 -12.70
C THR A 17 -26.23 -8.04 -11.52
N PHE A 18 -26.78 -8.04 -10.32
CA PHE A 18 -26.02 -7.69 -9.11
C PHE A 18 -24.90 -8.68 -8.81
N ALA A 19 -25.16 -9.99 -8.95
CA ALA A 19 -24.15 -11.02 -8.79
C ALA A 19 -23.03 -10.89 -9.86
N LEU A 20 -23.42 -10.61 -11.11
CA LEU A 20 -22.47 -10.39 -12.21
C LEU A 20 -21.61 -9.15 -11.95
N ASP A 21 -22.21 -8.06 -11.47
CA ASP A 21 -21.50 -6.82 -11.13
C ASP A 21 -20.47 -7.06 -10.01
N ILE A 22 -20.84 -7.81 -8.96
CA ILE A 22 -19.91 -8.22 -7.92
C ILE A 22 -18.76 -9.05 -8.50
N VAL A 23 -19.08 -10.05 -9.34
CA VAL A 23 -18.06 -10.90 -9.95
C VAL A 23 -17.13 -10.10 -10.84
N LEU A 24 -17.65 -9.19 -11.67
CA LEU A 24 -16.84 -8.34 -12.53
C LEU A 24 -16.02 -7.32 -11.74
N THR A 25 -16.55 -6.81 -10.63
CA THR A 25 -15.82 -5.85 -9.78
C THR A 25 -14.72 -6.54 -8.97
N VAL A 26 -14.99 -7.75 -8.45
CA VAL A 26 -14.05 -8.47 -7.58
C VAL A 26 -13.06 -9.34 -8.38
N TYR A 27 -13.54 -10.02 -9.43
CA TYR A 27 -12.79 -11.02 -10.18
C TYR A 27 -12.58 -10.69 -11.66
N GLY A 28 -13.18 -9.59 -12.15
CA GLY A 28 -13.05 -9.18 -13.55
C GLY A 28 -11.60 -8.93 -13.97
N PRO A 29 -11.28 -9.09 -15.26
CA PRO A 29 -9.94 -8.80 -15.77
C PRO A 29 -9.63 -7.32 -15.52
N ARG A 30 -8.71 -7.07 -14.59
CA ARG A 30 -8.30 -5.71 -14.26
C ARG A 30 -7.59 -5.10 -15.44
N ARG A 31 -7.95 -3.86 -15.72
CA ARG A 31 -7.34 -3.10 -16.80
C ARG A 31 -5.83 -3.00 -16.56
N SER A 32 -5.05 -3.30 -17.59
CA SER A 32 -3.63 -3.00 -17.62
C SER A 32 -3.42 -1.66 -18.31
N TYR A 33 -2.46 -0.89 -17.83
CA TYR A 33 -2.10 0.42 -18.36
C TYR A 33 -0.71 0.34 -18.96
N PRO A 34 -0.46 0.96 -20.14
CA PRO A 34 0.84 0.95 -20.79
C PRO A 34 1.97 1.46 -19.90
N THR A 35 1.69 2.48 -19.09
CA THR A 35 2.67 3.12 -18.21
C THR A 35 2.26 3.02 -16.75
N LEU A 36 3.25 3.10 -15.85
CA LEU A 36 3.00 3.22 -14.41
C LEU A 36 2.20 4.48 -14.08
N GLN A 37 2.50 5.59 -14.75
CA GLN A 37 1.81 6.87 -14.55
C GLN A 37 0.29 6.73 -14.77
N GLU A 38 -0.12 6.14 -15.88
CA GLU A 38 -1.54 5.91 -16.17
C GLU A 38 -2.20 4.95 -15.15
N ALA A 39 -1.45 3.95 -14.67
CA ALA A 39 -1.95 3.05 -13.63
C ALA A 39 -2.15 3.77 -12.30
N VAL A 40 -1.24 4.65 -11.92
CA VAL A 40 -1.31 5.47 -10.70
C VAL A 40 -2.47 6.47 -10.77
N GLU A 41 -2.65 7.14 -11.91
CA GLU A 41 -3.78 8.05 -12.14
C GLU A 41 -5.13 7.32 -12.06
N ALA A 42 -5.19 6.11 -12.60
CA ALA A 42 -6.40 5.28 -12.56
C ALA A 42 -6.71 4.70 -11.18
N ASP A 43 -5.71 4.51 -10.33
CA ASP A 43 -5.88 4.08 -8.94
C ASP A 43 -6.52 5.17 -8.06
N GLY A 44 -6.39 6.41 -8.48
CA GLY A 44 -6.89 7.56 -7.75
C GLY A 44 -6.04 7.97 -6.55
N LEU A 45 -4.86 7.34 -6.34
CA LEU A 45 -3.96 7.68 -5.24
C LEU A 45 -3.64 9.18 -5.23
N PHE A 46 -3.27 9.73 -6.37
CA PHE A 46 -2.93 11.15 -6.50
C PHE A 46 -4.12 12.12 -6.51
N LYS A 47 -5.35 11.63 -6.49
CA LYS A 47 -6.52 12.48 -6.33
C LYS A 47 -6.58 13.11 -4.93
N ASP A 48 -6.26 12.29 -3.92
CA ASP A 48 -6.30 12.70 -2.52
C ASP A 48 -4.90 13.01 -1.98
N TYR A 49 -3.85 12.49 -2.66
CA TYR A 49 -2.43 12.60 -2.32
C TYR A 49 -1.63 13.03 -3.56
N PRO A 50 -1.67 14.33 -3.95
CA PRO A 50 -1.12 14.78 -5.24
C PRO A 50 0.41 14.78 -5.32
N GLU A 51 1.12 14.62 -4.21
CA GLU A 51 2.57 14.65 -4.16
C GLU A 51 3.17 13.25 -4.06
N MET A 52 4.00 12.87 -5.02
CA MET A 52 4.80 11.64 -4.93
C MET A 52 5.94 11.85 -3.92
N LEU A 53 5.93 11.05 -2.87
CA LEU A 53 6.94 11.12 -1.80
C LEU A 53 8.08 10.15 -2.03
N ALA A 54 7.77 8.93 -2.46
CA ALA A 54 8.76 7.87 -2.64
C ALA A 54 8.29 6.83 -3.65
N ARG A 55 9.26 6.12 -4.22
CA ARG A 55 9.03 4.98 -5.12
C ARG A 55 10.06 3.90 -4.85
N SER A 56 9.60 2.64 -4.68
CA SER A 56 10.45 1.46 -4.56
C SER A 56 10.05 0.43 -5.62
N ASP A 57 11.01 0.02 -6.43
CA ASP A 57 10.81 -0.89 -7.56
C ASP A 57 11.41 -2.26 -7.26
N THR A 58 10.67 -3.31 -7.64
CA THR A 58 11.17 -4.67 -7.80
C THR A 58 10.97 -5.11 -9.24
N GLU A 59 11.41 -6.32 -9.59
CA GLU A 59 11.22 -6.85 -10.94
C GLU A 59 9.75 -6.81 -11.40
N ASN A 60 8.83 -7.16 -10.50
CA ASN A 60 7.40 -7.38 -10.83
C ASN A 60 6.45 -6.41 -10.16
N TYR A 61 6.92 -5.56 -9.23
CA TYR A 61 6.08 -4.67 -8.46
C TYR A 61 6.76 -3.32 -8.26
N THR A 62 5.94 -2.28 -8.14
CA THR A 62 6.36 -0.93 -7.75
C THR A 62 5.47 -0.44 -6.62
N LEU A 63 6.06 -0.06 -5.52
CA LEU A 63 5.42 0.71 -4.46
C LEU A 63 5.53 2.19 -4.81
N VAL A 64 4.42 2.90 -4.74
CA VAL A 64 4.37 4.37 -4.86
C VAL A 64 3.75 4.92 -3.59
N ALA A 65 4.49 5.74 -2.88
CA ALA A 65 4.02 6.49 -1.72
C ALA A 65 3.69 7.92 -2.12
N ALA A 66 2.57 8.43 -1.63
CA ALA A 66 2.06 9.76 -1.94
C ALA A 66 1.58 10.47 -0.67
N GLY A 67 1.61 11.80 -0.68
CA GLY A 67 1.17 12.64 0.42
C GLY A 67 0.23 13.75 -0.03
N SER A 68 -0.56 14.26 0.90
CA SER A 68 -1.32 15.48 0.69
C SER A 68 -0.41 16.70 0.72
N ASP A 69 -0.74 17.74 -0.05
CA ASP A 69 0.01 18.98 -0.02
C ASP A 69 -0.02 19.60 1.39
N GLY A 70 1.10 20.23 1.79
CA GLY A 70 1.38 20.64 3.16
C GLY A 70 0.57 21.83 3.70
N SER A 71 -0.60 22.17 3.10
CA SER A 71 -1.41 23.31 3.54
C SER A 71 -2.30 23.01 4.76
N LYS A 72 -2.39 21.77 5.18
CA LYS A 72 -3.14 21.34 6.37
C LYS A 72 -2.18 20.85 7.45
N SER A 73 -2.48 21.16 8.70
CA SER A 73 -1.71 20.80 9.89
C SER A 73 -1.51 19.28 10.10
N GLU A 74 -2.18 18.45 9.30
CA GLU A 74 -2.05 17.01 9.28
C GLU A 74 -1.76 16.58 7.85
N ARG A 75 -0.48 16.33 7.55
CA ARG A 75 -0.09 15.72 6.30
C ARG A 75 -0.39 14.23 6.35
N SER A 76 -1.37 13.78 5.62
CA SER A 76 -1.65 12.35 5.50
C SER A 76 -0.81 11.77 4.37
N MET A 77 -0.28 10.57 4.60
CA MET A 77 0.50 9.80 3.63
C MET A 77 -0.19 8.47 3.36
N ASN A 78 -0.13 8.04 2.13
CA ASN A 78 -0.68 6.74 1.70
C ASN A 78 0.24 6.11 0.65
N PHE A 79 0.08 4.84 0.38
CA PHE A 79 0.84 4.17 -0.67
C PHE A 79 0.00 3.12 -1.39
N SER A 80 0.40 2.81 -2.61
CA SER A 80 -0.17 1.75 -3.43
C SER A 80 0.95 0.89 -4.02
N VAL A 81 0.65 -0.39 -4.27
CA VAL A 81 1.59 -1.32 -4.89
C VAL A 81 1.05 -1.76 -6.25
N PHE A 82 1.75 -1.42 -7.31
CA PHE A 82 1.39 -1.72 -8.69
C PHE A 82 2.13 -2.96 -9.17
N ARG A 83 1.44 -3.82 -9.93
CA ARG A 83 2.04 -5.02 -10.51
C ARG A 83 2.41 -4.76 -11.97
N LYS A 84 3.63 -5.09 -12.36
CA LYS A 84 4.07 -5.15 -13.74
C LYS A 84 3.63 -6.47 -14.36
N THR A 85 3.07 -6.42 -15.55
CA THR A 85 2.61 -7.58 -16.34
C THR A 85 3.11 -7.48 -17.76
N ALA A 86 2.99 -8.55 -18.55
CA ALA A 86 3.31 -8.51 -19.98
C ALA A 86 2.48 -7.48 -20.78
N GLN A 87 1.31 -7.10 -20.28
CA GLN A 87 0.41 -6.11 -20.90
C GLN A 87 0.53 -4.71 -20.28
N GLY A 88 1.54 -4.47 -19.46
CA GLY A 88 1.74 -3.20 -18.77
C GLY A 88 1.48 -3.27 -17.26
N TRP A 89 1.11 -2.16 -16.68
CA TRP A 89 0.92 -1.99 -15.25
C TRP A 89 -0.53 -2.20 -14.82
N ARG A 90 -0.73 -2.84 -13.69
CA ARG A 90 -2.03 -2.99 -13.07
C ARG A 90 -2.07 -2.24 -11.76
N ALA A 91 -3.09 -1.41 -11.60
CA ALA A 91 -3.45 -0.87 -10.31
C ALA A 91 -3.84 -2.01 -9.35
N PRO A 92 -3.49 -1.91 -8.06
CA PRO A 92 -3.92 -2.88 -7.09
C PRO A 92 -5.45 -2.79 -6.96
N SER A 93 -6.09 -3.90 -6.98
CA SER A 93 -7.45 -3.99 -6.49
C SER A 93 -7.38 -4.34 -5.03
N GLN A 94 -7.57 -3.46 -4.11
CA GLN A 94 -7.60 -3.75 -2.67
C GLN A 94 -6.50 -4.74 -2.23
N ALA A 95 -5.31 -4.56 -2.74
CA ALA A 95 -4.35 -5.65 -2.87
C ALA A 95 -3.30 -5.66 -1.78
N ILE A 96 -3.48 -4.88 -0.74
CA ILE A 96 -2.60 -4.93 0.42
C ILE A 96 -3.44 -5.32 1.63
N TYR A 97 -3.13 -6.49 2.18
CA TYR A 97 -3.73 -6.93 3.43
C TYR A 97 -2.73 -6.74 4.56
N PRO A 98 -3.08 -6.03 5.64
CA PRO A 98 -2.23 -6.00 6.81
C PRO A 98 -2.11 -7.43 7.35
N ILE A 99 -0.89 -7.90 7.51
CA ILE A 99 -0.60 -9.21 8.13
C ILE A 99 -0.27 -9.08 9.62
N SER A 100 -0.01 -7.86 10.07
CA SER A 100 0.08 -7.53 11.48
C SER A 100 -0.79 -6.31 11.78
N SER A 101 -1.44 -6.30 12.93
CA SER A 101 -1.91 -5.04 13.50
C SER A 101 -0.69 -4.13 13.65
N GLY A 102 -0.80 -2.88 13.17
CA GLY A 102 0.28 -1.90 13.28
C GLY A 102 0.89 -1.92 14.68
N ARG A 103 2.22 -2.01 14.74
CA ARG A 103 2.96 -1.98 16.00
C ARG A 103 3.43 -0.57 16.27
N ILE A 104 3.25 -0.16 17.50
CA ILE A 104 3.87 1.05 18.05
C ILE A 104 5.12 0.61 18.79
N ILE A 105 6.25 1.17 18.42
CA ILE A 105 7.57 0.82 18.94
C ILE A 105 8.21 2.08 19.47
N ASP A 106 8.77 1.99 20.67
CA ASP A 106 9.63 3.02 21.23
C ASP A 106 11.08 2.70 20.84
N VAL A 107 11.73 3.64 20.18
CA VAL A 107 13.13 3.55 19.76
C VAL A 107 13.87 4.76 20.36
N GLY A 108 14.49 4.54 21.51
CA GLY A 108 15.28 5.59 22.19
C GLY A 108 14.45 6.80 22.64
N GLY A 109 13.17 6.63 22.93
CA GLY A 109 12.22 7.69 23.31
C GLY A 109 11.42 8.29 22.14
N ASP A 110 11.72 7.92 20.90
CA ASP A 110 10.95 8.28 19.71
C ASP A 110 9.96 7.16 19.35
N ILE A 111 8.79 7.54 18.87
CA ILE A 111 7.72 6.58 18.56
C ILE A 111 7.72 6.26 17.08
N CYS A 112 7.82 4.98 16.74
CA CYS A 112 7.70 4.46 15.38
C CYS A 112 6.47 3.57 15.22
N PHE A 113 5.67 3.84 14.20
CA PHE A 113 4.57 2.97 13.75
C PHE A 113 5.07 2.08 12.63
N VAL A 114 4.96 0.77 12.81
CA VAL A 114 5.40 -0.23 11.83
C VAL A 114 4.23 -1.07 11.37
N ASN A 115 4.01 -1.13 10.06
CA ASN A 115 3.01 -1.97 9.43
C ASN A 115 3.65 -2.84 8.35
N VAL A 116 3.27 -4.12 8.32
CA VAL A 116 3.65 -5.04 7.24
C VAL A 116 2.40 -5.51 6.54
N PHE A 117 2.43 -5.49 5.21
CA PHE A 117 1.31 -5.83 4.34
C PHE A 117 1.72 -6.94 3.38
N ARG A 118 0.80 -7.83 3.06
CA ARG A 118 0.97 -8.78 1.98
C ARG A 118 0.35 -8.24 0.69
N VAL A 119 1.07 -8.34 -0.41
CA VAL A 119 0.55 -8.01 -1.74
C VAL A 119 -0.34 -9.17 -2.21
N ALA A 120 -1.61 -8.88 -2.52
CA ALA A 120 -2.60 -9.89 -2.87
C ALA A 120 -2.18 -10.74 -4.07
N GLY A 121 -2.36 -12.06 -3.95
CA GLY A 121 -2.05 -13.01 -5.02
C GLY A 121 -0.55 -13.14 -5.31
N SER A 122 0.30 -12.79 -4.34
CA SER A 122 1.75 -12.93 -4.45
C SER A 122 2.38 -13.36 -3.12
N ASP A 123 3.66 -13.72 -3.17
CA ASP A 123 4.49 -13.92 -1.99
C ASP A 123 5.35 -12.69 -1.66
N CYS A 124 5.01 -11.54 -2.25
CA CYS A 124 5.62 -10.26 -1.94
C CYS A 124 4.91 -9.58 -0.77
N TYR A 125 5.68 -8.81 -0.04
CA TYR A 125 5.22 -8.01 1.08
C TYR A 125 5.73 -6.58 0.93
N CYS A 126 5.14 -5.66 1.67
CA CYS A 126 5.68 -4.32 1.83
C CYS A 126 5.63 -3.93 3.29
N ILE A 127 6.59 -3.13 3.70
CA ILE A 127 6.66 -2.55 5.03
C ILE A 127 6.51 -1.03 4.92
N SER A 128 5.79 -0.46 5.88
CA SER A 128 5.66 0.99 6.06
C SER A 128 6.03 1.34 7.49
N LEU A 129 6.90 2.31 7.64
CA LEU A 129 7.38 2.85 8.90
C LEU A 129 7.05 4.34 8.95
N HIS A 130 6.48 4.79 10.06
CA HIS A 130 6.24 6.19 10.34
C HIS A 130 6.82 6.51 11.70
N MET A 131 7.68 7.52 11.78
CA MET A 131 8.40 7.88 12.99
C MET A 131 8.37 9.38 13.22
N ASN A 132 8.11 9.78 14.46
CA ASN A 132 8.38 11.11 14.96
C ASN A 132 9.69 11.06 15.74
N ALA A 133 10.76 11.62 15.16
CA ALA A 133 12.08 11.64 15.77
C ALA A 133 12.43 13.05 16.25
N SER A 134 12.86 13.15 17.49
CA SER A 134 13.21 14.44 18.12
C SER A 134 14.63 14.93 17.82
N GLY A 135 15.42 14.09 17.14
CA GLY A 135 16.85 14.33 16.90
C GLY A 135 17.26 14.26 15.43
N THR A 136 18.27 13.44 15.16
CA THR A 136 18.79 13.19 13.81
C THR A 136 17.81 12.35 12.98
N ALA A 137 17.87 12.51 11.65
CA ALA A 137 17.08 11.68 10.74
C ALA A 137 17.31 10.20 11.00
N PRO A 138 16.25 9.38 11.18
CA PRO A 138 16.38 7.96 11.44
C PRO A 138 16.95 7.21 10.24
N THR A 139 17.64 6.13 10.51
CA THR A 139 18.09 5.15 9.52
C THR A 139 17.22 3.90 9.60
N PHE A 140 16.89 3.33 8.43
CA PHE A 140 16.06 2.14 8.33
C PHE A 140 16.80 1.07 7.53
N ALA A 141 16.80 -0.15 8.05
CA ALA A 141 17.31 -1.34 7.39
C ALA A 141 16.51 -2.56 7.85
N ASP A 142 16.72 -3.71 7.26
CA ASP A 142 16.13 -4.96 7.70
C ASP A 142 17.08 -6.17 7.59
N SER A 143 16.65 -7.31 8.11
CA SER A 143 17.40 -8.56 8.06
C SER A 143 17.46 -9.20 6.66
N LEU A 144 16.76 -8.66 5.67
CA LEU A 144 16.77 -9.12 4.28
C LEU A 144 17.64 -8.26 3.37
N GLY A 145 18.11 -7.10 3.85
CA GLY A 145 18.83 -6.12 3.03
C GLY A 145 17.94 -5.42 2.02
N SER A 146 16.68 -5.18 2.38
CA SER A 146 15.74 -4.50 1.50
C SER A 146 16.10 -3.02 1.29
N ASP A 147 15.83 -2.50 0.11
CA ASP A 147 16.03 -1.09 -0.21
C ASP A 147 14.89 -0.24 0.34
N PHE A 148 15.16 0.46 1.44
CA PHE A 148 14.22 1.42 2.01
C PHE A 148 14.27 2.74 1.27
N VAL A 149 13.09 3.19 0.79
CA VAL A 149 12.89 4.55 0.33
C VAL A 149 12.35 5.40 1.49
N THR A 150 12.99 6.53 1.75
CA THR A 150 12.70 7.38 2.91
C THR A 150 12.16 8.73 2.49
N TYR A 151 11.31 9.29 3.33
CA TYR A 151 10.78 10.62 3.20
C TYR A 151 10.92 11.36 4.53
N SER A 152 11.30 12.63 4.48
CA SER A 152 11.27 13.56 5.62
C SER A 152 10.34 14.71 5.30
N ASN A 153 9.44 15.02 6.21
CA ASN A 153 8.52 16.13 6.04
C ASN A 153 9.24 17.46 6.31
N GLN A 154 9.40 18.29 5.29
CA GLN A 154 10.08 19.58 5.45
C GLN A 154 9.29 20.57 6.32
N ALA A 155 7.96 20.46 6.34
CA ALA A 155 7.10 21.31 7.17
C ALA A 155 7.02 20.82 8.63
N LEU A 156 7.24 19.53 8.87
CA LEU A 156 7.30 18.89 10.17
C LEU A 156 8.62 18.11 10.28
N PRO A 157 9.74 18.77 10.57
CA PRO A 157 11.08 18.17 10.44
C PRO A 157 11.35 17.00 11.38
N GLN A 158 10.42 16.69 12.25
CA GLN A 158 10.46 15.51 13.13
C GLN A 158 9.71 14.29 12.54
N GLU A 159 8.97 14.46 11.44
CA GLU A 159 8.17 13.41 10.84
C GLU A 159 8.94 12.75 9.69
N TYR A 160 9.14 11.45 9.84
CA TYR A 160 9.83 10.60 8.87
C TYR A 160 8.94 9.42 8.48
N ALA A 161 9.03 9.01 7.23
CA ALA A 161 8.43 7.79 6.75
C ALA A 161 9.42 6.98 5.92
N ALA A 162 9.26 5.67 5.94
CA ALA A 162 10.06 4.77 5.11
C ALA A 162 9.19 3.62 4.60
N TRP A 163 9.48 3.17 3.40
CA TRP A 163 8.81 2.03 2.78
C TRP A 163 9.83 1.13 2.10
N ALA A 164 9.56 -0.16 2.12
CA ALA A 164 10.32 -1.12 1.33
C ALA A 164 9.41 -2.23 0.79
N MET A 165 9.78 -2.75 -0.38
CA MET A 165 9.23 -4.00 -0.89
C MET A 165 10.07 -5.15 -0.36
N LEU A 166 9.41 -6.20 0.15
CA LEU A 166 10.05 -7.38 0.70
C LEU A 166 9.76 -8.58 -0.20
N SER A 167 10.78 -9.35 -0.54
CA SER A 167 10.64 -10.60 -1.30
C SER A 167 10.01 -11.73 -0.48
N SER A 168 10.06 -11.64 0.85
CA SER A 168 9.50 -12.61 1.78
C SER A 168 9.25 -11.97 3.14
N TYR A 169 8.51 -12.67 4.00
CA TYR A 169 8.32 -12.27 5.39
C TYR A 169 8.55 -13.47 6.31
N PRO A 170 9.83 -13.80 6.59
CA PRO A 170 10.19 -14.97 7.38
C PRO A 170 9.85 -14.77 8.87
N LYS A 171 9.71 -15.88 9.58
CA LYS A 171 9.64 -15.86 11.05
C LYS A 171 10.93 -15.24 11.62
N GLY A 172 10.80 -14.30 12.57
CA GLY A 172 11.92 -13.56 13.12
C GLY A 172 12.43 -12.43 12.20
N TYR A 173 11.59 -11.99 11.24
CA TYR A 173 11.92 -10.81 10.44
C TYR A 173 12.21 -9.61 11.37
N THR A 174 13.35 -8.99 11.14
CA THR A 174 13.85 -7.91 11.99
C THR A 174 14.05 -6.64 11.17
N VAL A 175 13.50 -5.54 11.65
CA VAL A 175 13.79 -4.19 11.18
C VAL A 175 14.79 -3.55 12.12
N TYR A 176 15.73 -2.81 11.58
CA TYR A 176 16.70 -2.00 12.33
C TYR A 176 16.31 -0.54 12.16
N ILE A 177 16.02 0.13 13.27
CA ILE A 177 15.72 1.57 13.31
C ILE A 177 16.85 2.19 14.14
N ASN A 178 17.64 3.09 13.54
CA ASN A 178 18.84 3.64 14.17
C ASN A 178 19.82 2.53 14.67
N GLN A 179 19.91 1.43 13.95
CA GLN A 179 20.65 0.21 14.29
C GLN A 179 20.07 -0.59 15.46
N GLU A 180 18.98 -0.18 16.08
CA GLU A 180 18.28 -0.95 17.12
C GLU A 180 17.38 -2.01 16.47
N PRO A 181 17.51 -3.30 16.84
CA PRO A 181 16.74 -4.38 16.24
C PRO A 181 15.33 -4.45 16.80
N VAL A 182 14.35 -4.53 15.90
CA VAL A 182 12.95 -4.72 16.22
C VAL A 182 12.44 -5.97 15.51
N VAL A 183 12.12 -7.00 16.26
CA VAL A 183 11.59 -8.27 15.71
C VAL A 183 10.10 -8.12 15.48
N LEU A 184 9.65 -8.34 14.24
CA LEU A 184 8.27 -8.21 13.80
C LEU A 184 7.65 -9.59 13.54
N ASN A 185 7.10 -10.25 14.54
CA ASN A 185 6.19 -11.41 14.40
C ASN A 185 5.92 -12.10 15.72
#